data_15a78da6dd4eab5c7242771ba1c44288
#
_entry.id   15a78da6dd4eab5c7242771ba1c44288
#
_cell.length_a   1.000
_cell.length_b   1.000
_cell.length_c   1.000
_cell.angle_alpha   90.00
_cell.angle_beta   90.00
_cell.angle_gamma   90.00
#
_symmetry.space_group_name_H-M   'P 1'
#
loop_
_entity.id
_entity.type
_entity.pdbx_description
1 polymer ?
#
loop_
_entity_poly.entity_id
_entity_poly.type
_entity_poly.pdbx_seq_one_letter_code
_entity_poly.pdbx_strand_id
1 'polypeptide(L)'
;MLLAIDFTNLHEILQALYQDMMPLCEKLTGVAKGIAGLGALFYVAAKVWQALARAEPIDVYPLLRPFAIGLCILFFPTFVIGTINTVLSPVVKGCHGMLESQTFDMNQYRLQKEELEREAFRRDPEKAYLASKEDFDKKLDELGWSPKDLKTMAVMYIDRTEYNMKRSIRLWFQELLELLFQSAALVIDTIRTFFLIALSILGPIAFALSVYDGFQSTLTQWITRYISIYMWLPVSDLFSSVLARIQVLMLTRDIEAMSDPTFIPDSSNTVYIIFLIIGIFGYFTIPTVSNWIIIAGGVSQANRAMNQTATKIGNVTAAGAGAAVGNIAGRIIK
;
A
#
# COMPACT_ATOMS: atom_id res chain seq x y z
N MET A 1 -27.61 7.93 -10.74
CA MET A 1 -26.73 7.15 -11.64
C MET A 1 -25.54 8.05 -11.95
N LEU A 2 -24.70 8.29 -10.93
CA LEU A 2 -23.44 9.02 -11.04
C LEU A 2 -22.40 7.99 -11.48
N LEU A 3 -21.81 8.24 -12.65
CA LEU A 3 -20.57 7.67 -13.22
C LEU A 3 -20.00 6.51 -12.38
N ALA A 4 -20.34 5.27 -12.72
CA ALA A 4 -19.53 4.12 -12.36
C ALA A 4 -18.19 4.29 -13.11
N ILE A 5 -17.26 5.04 -12.52
CA ILE A 5 -15.88 5.09 -12.99
C ILE A 5 -15.36 3.67 -12.75
N ASP A 6 -15.05 2.98 -13.83
CA ASP A 6 -14.47 1.64 -13.72
C ASP A 6 -13.00 1.76 -13.26
N PHE A 7 -12.82 1.74 -11.95
CA PHE A 7 -11.50 1.82 -11.33
C PHE A 7 -10.62 0.60 -11.68
N THR A 8 -11.19 -0.51 -12.09
CA THR A 8 -10.46 -1.71 -12.51
C THR A 8 -9.63 -1.42 -13.75
N ASN A 9 -10.21 -0.74 -14.74
CA ASN A 9 -9.49 -0.30 -15.94
C ASN A 9 -8.31 0.62 -15.62
N LEU A 10 -8.41 1.46 -14.56
CA LEU A 10 -7.33 2.37 -14.18
C LEU A 10 -6.13 1.62 -13.58
N HIS A 11 -6.35 0.56 -12.81
CA HIS A 11 -5.26 -0.29 -12.31
C HIS A 11 -4.54 -1.01 -13.45
N GLU A 12 -5.27 -1.52 -14.45
CA GLU A 12 -4.69 -2.14 -15.65
C GLU A 12 -3.85 -1.13 -16.46
N ILE A 13 -4.34 0.11 -16.62
CA ILE A 13 -3.59 1.18 -17.27
C ILE A 13 -2.30 1.50 -16.54
N LEU A 14 -2.30 1.56 -15.20
CA LEU A 14 -1.09 1.79 -14.41
C LEU A 14 -0.08 0.65 -14.56
N GLN A 15 -0.54 -0.58 -14.65
CA GLN A 15 0.32 -1.74 -14.89
C GLN A 15 0.90 -1.71 -16.31
N ALA A 16 0.11 -1.39 -17.33
CA ALA A 16 0.58 -1.21 -18.68
C ALA A 16 1.60 -0.07 -18.79
N LEU A 17 1.33 1.07 -18.15
CA LEU A 17 2.27 2.20 -18.07
C LEU A 17 3.62 1.78 -17.49
N TYR A 18 3.61 0.98 -16.42
CA TYR A 18 4.86 0.48 -15.84
C TYR A 18 5.65 -0.35 -16.85
N GLN A 19 4.99 -1.23 -17.61
CA GLN A 19 5.63 -2.07 -18.63
C GLN A 19 6.15 -1.24 -19.81
N ASP A 20 5.39 -0.27 -20.28
CA ASP A 20 5.77 0.62 -21.39
C ASP A 20 6.96 1.52 -21.05
N MET A 21 7.13 1.85 -19.77
CA MET A 21 8.25 2.68 -19.30
C MET A 21 9.53 1.88 -19.02
N MET A 22 9.47 0.56 -18.93
CA MET A 22 10.66 -0.29 -18.67
C MET A 22 11.77 -0.17 -19.73
N PRO A 23 11.50 -0.05 -21.06
CA PRO A 23 12.55 0.14 -22.06
C PRO A 23 13.40 1.40 -21.85
N LEU A 24 12.88 2.42 -21.14
CA LEU A 24 13.68 3.62 -20.81
C LEU A 24 14.81 3.31 -19.82
N CYS A 25 14.66 2.26 -19.00
CA CYS A 25 15.72 1.78 -18.13
C CYS A 25 16.96 1.34 -18.93
N GLU A 26 16.78 0.74 -20.11
CA GLU A 26 17.88 0.28 -20.97
C GLU A 26 18.73 1.45 -21.47
N LYS A 27 18.12 2.60 -21.79
CA LYS A 27 18.84 3.79 -22.24
C LYS A 27 19.78 4.32 -21.15
N LEU A 28 19.35 4.34 -19.89
CA LEU A 28 20.17 4.79 -18.77
C LEU A 28 21.21 3.74 -18.35
N THR A 29 21.01 2.47 -18.67
CA THR A 29 21.98 1.41 -18.44
C THR A 29 23.30 1.70 -19.19
N GLY A 30 23.24 2.28 -20.39
CA GLY A 30 24.43 2.70 -21.14
C GLY A 30 25.27 3.74 -20.40
N VAL A 31 24.63 4.76 -19.84
CA VAL A 31 25.27 5.79 -19.01
C VAL A 31 25.84 5.19 -17.72
N ALA A 32 25.06 4.34 -17.06
CA ALA A 32 25.46 3.67 -15.83
C ALA A 32 26.71 2.80 -16.02
N LYS A 33 26.83 2.08 -17.15
CA LYS A 33 28.03 1.30 -17.51
C LYS A 33 29.28 2.17 -17.58
N GLY A 34 29.18 3.37 -18.18
CA GLY A 34 30.30 4.33 -18.22
C GLY A 34 30.74 4.78 -16.83
N ILE A 35 29.78 5.17 -15.98
CA ILE A 35 30.02 5.59 -14.60
C ILE A 35 30.62 4.45 -13.78
N ALA A 36 30.04 3.24 -13.87
CA ALA A 36 30.52 2.06 -13.15
C ALA A 36 31.93 1.63 -13.62
N GLY A 37 32.20 1.71 -14.92
CA GLY A 37 33.52 1.39 -15.49
C GLY A 37 34.62 2.30 -14.96
N LEU A 38 34.39 3.60 -14.95
CA LEU A 38 35.31 4.57 -14.35
C LEU A 38 35.47 4.32 -12.84
N GLY A 39 34.36 4.09 -12.14
CA GLY A 39 34.39 3.75 -10.71
C GLY A 39 35.18 2.48 -10.41
N ALA A 40 35.03 1.44 -11.25
CA ALA A 40 35.78 0.20 -11.11
C ALA A 40 37.29 0.41 -11.27
N LEU A 41 37.71 1.21 -12.25
CA LEU A 41 39.14 1.56 -12.45
C LEU A 41 39.71 2.26 -11.22
N PHE A 42 39.04 3.28 -10.70
CA PHE A 42 39.50 3.99 -9.50
C PHE A 42 39.50 3.10 -8.27
N TYR A 43 38.45 2.27 -8.10
CA TYR A 43 38.36 1.35 -6.97
C TYR A 43 39.48 0.32 -6.96
N VAL A 44 39.72 -0.34 -8.11
CA VAL A 44 40.77 -1.35 -8.25
C VAL A 44 42.14 -0.69 -8.06
N ALA A 45 42.42 0.45 -8.72
CA ALA A 45 43.66 1.17 -8.57
C ALA A 45 43.93 1.58 -7.12
N ALA A 46 42.93 2.12 -6.40
CA ALA A 46 43.08 2.49 -4.99
C ALA A 46 43.36 1.27 -4.09
N LYS A 47 42.67 0.13 -4.31
CA LYS A 47 42.88 -1.10 -3.53
C LYS A 47 44.28 -1.70 -3.76
N VAL A 48 44.69 -1.79 -5.01
CA VAL A 48 46.05 -2.27 -5.35
C VAL A 48 47.13 -1.34 -4.78
N TRP A 49 46.94 -0.02 -4.88
CA TRP A 49 47.87 0.95 -4.32
C TRP A 49 47.96 0.82 -2.79
N GLN A 50 46.84 0.65 -2.11
CA GLN A 50 46.81 0.46 -0.65
C GLN A 50 47.56 -0.83 -0.22
N ALA A 51 47.38 -1.93 -0.95
CA ALA A 51 48.06 -3.20 -0.67
C ALA A 51 49.59 -3.05 -0.86
N LEU A 52 50.01 -2.41 -1.96
CA LEU A 52 51.42 -2.13 -2.25
C LEU A 52 52.06 -1.24 -1.19
N ALA A 53 51.35 -0.17 -0.79
CA ALA A 53 51.86 0.79 0.22
C ALA A 53 52.02 0.15 1.62
N ARG A 54 51.24 -0.92 1.92
CA ARG A 54 51.29 -1.66 3.17
C ARG A 54 52.20 -2.90 3.12
N ALA A 55 52.79 -3.19 1.95
CA ALA A 55 53.54 -4.41 1.65
C ALA A 55 52.70 -5.70 2.02
N GLU A 56 51.39 -5.62 1.84
CA GLU A 56 50.46 -6.74 2.07
C GLU A 56 50.15 -7.46 0.74
N PRO A 57 49.87 -8.79 0.78
CA PRO A 57 49.42 -9.51 -0.41
C PRO A 57 48.09 -8.94 -0.92
N ILE A 58 47.94 -8.84 -2.24
CA ILE A 58 46.73 -8.31 -2.88
C ILE A 58 45.57 -9.29 -2.65
N ASP A 59 44.55 -8.88 -1.86
CA ASP A 59 43.32 -9.63 -1.71
C ASP A 59 42.43 -9.44 -2.94
N VAL A 60 42.24 -10.52 -3.70
CA VAL A 60 41.45 -10.51 -4.94
C VAL A 60 39.93 -10.41 -4.65
N TYR A 61 39.48 -10.84 -3.47
CA TYR A 61 38.07 -10.92 -3.15
C TYR A 61 37.34 -9.56 -3.18
N PRO A 62 37.84 -8.49 -2.58
CA PRO A 62 37.26 -7.16 -2.73
C PRO A 62 37.26 -6.63 -4.15
N LEU A 63 38.22 -7.05 -4.99
CA LEU A 63 38.33 -6.61 -6.38
C LEU A 63 37.24 -7.17 -7.30
N LEU A 64 36.57 -8.28 -6.89
CA LEU A 64 35.44 -8.85 -7.63
C LEU A 64 34.15 -8.06 -7.48
N ARG A 65 34.04 -7.20 -6.48
CA ARG A 65 32.83 -6.42 -6.21
C ARG A 65 32.38 -5.52 -7.38
N PRO A 66 33.24 -4.71 -8.00
CA PRO A 66 32.87 -3.90 -9.17
C PRO A 66 32.36 -4.76 -10.33
N PHE A 67 32.92 -5.95 -10.54
CA PHE A 67 32.48 -6.86 -11.60
C PHE A 67 31.07 -7.40 -11.32
N ALA A 68 30.78 -7.80 -10.10
CA ALA A 68 29.43 -8.26 -9.70
C ALA A 68 28.39 -7.16 -9.89
N ILE A 69 28.70 -5.93 -9.47
CA ILE A 69 27.81 -4.77 -9.68
C ILE A 69 27.66 -4.46 -11.17
N GLY A 70 28.74 -4.52 -11.95
CA GLY A 70 28.71 -4.33 -13.41
C GLY A 70 27.80 -5.34 -14.11
N LEU A 71 27.82 -6.61 -13.68
CA LEU A 71 26.92 -7.64 -14.18
C LEU A 71 25.46 -7.36 -13.83
N CYS A 72 25.19 -6.89 -12.62
CA CYS A 72 23.85 -6.44 -12.22
C CYS A 72 23.36 -5.25 -13.07
N ILE A 73 24.25 -4.29 -13.42
CA ILE A 73 23.91 -3.16 -14.29
C ILE A 73 23.64 -3.66 -15.72
N LEU A 74 24.41 -4.64 -16.22
CA LEU A 74 24.27 -5.18 -17.56
C LEU A 74 22.88 -5.79 -17.78
N PHE A 75 22.39 -6.55 -16.81
CA PHE A 75 21.12 -7.25 -16.85
C PHE A 75 20.08 -6.65 -15.88
N PHE A 76 20.14 -5.33 -15.65
CA PHE A 76 19.38 -4.67 -14.60
C PHE A 76 17.86 -4.95 -14.66
N PRO A 77 17.16 -4.77 -15.82
CA PRO A 77 15.71 -4.97 -15.87
C PRO A 77 15.32 -6.43 -15.61
N THR A 78 16.06 -7.38 -16.18
CA THR A 78 15.73 -8.80 -16.12
C THR A 78 16.21 -9.44 -14.83
N PHE A 79 17.45 -9.18 -14.43
CA PHE A 79 18.05 -9.84 -13.28
C PHE A 79 17.66 -9.15 -11.96
N VAL A 80 17.84 -7.83 -11.86
CA VAL A 80 17.57 -7.13 -10.57
C VAL A 80 16.08 -6.95 -10.35
N ILE A 81 15.39 -6.27 -11.27
CA ILE A 81 13.95 -5.98 -11.13
C ILE A 81 13.15 -7.27 -11.26
N GLY A 82 13.46 -8.10 -12.26
CA GLY A 82 12.76 -9.37 -12.49
C GLY A 82 12.85 -10.32 -11.29
N THR A 83 14.02 -10.45 -10.66
CA THR A 83 14.19 -11.28 -9.45
C THR A 83 13.37 -10.73 -8.27
N ILE A 84 13.43 -9.42 -8.01
CA ILE A 84 12.65 -8.80 -6.92
C ILE A 84 11.16 -9.02 -7.15
N ASN A 85 10.66 -8.75 -8.35
CA ASN A 85 9.24 -8.91 -8.69
C ASN A 85 8.80 -10.38 -8.58
N THR A 86 9.62 -11.33 -9.01
CA THR A 86 9.32 -12.77 -8.94
C THR A 86 9.23 -13.23 -7.49
N VAL A 87 10.16 -12.81 -6.63
CA VAL A 87 10.19 -13.19 -5.22
C VAL A 87 9.02 -12.59 -4.45
N LEU A 88 8.60 -11.37 -4.80
CA LEU A 88 7.51 -10.67 -4.10
C LEU A 88 6.11 -10.96 -4.68
N SER A 89 6.02 -11.46 -5.91
CA SER A 89 4.74 -11.76 -6.58
C SER A 89 3.81 -12.68 -5.78
N PRO A 90 4.28 -13.77 -5.12
CA PRO A 90 3.40 -14.62 -4.31
C PRO A 90 2.73 -13.87 -3.15
N VAL A 91 3.44 -12.89 -2.54
CA VAL A 91 2.88 -12.06 -1.45
C VAL A 91 1.75 -11.21 -1.98
N VAL A 92 1.95 -10.55 -3.13
CA VAL A 92 0.91 -9.73 -3.78
C VAL A 92 -0.31 -10.57 -4.11
N LYS A 93 -0.12 -11.73 -4.77
CA LYS A 93 -1.23 -12.63 -5.13
C LYS A 93 -1.97 -13.17 -3.91
N GLY A 94 -1.26 -13.50 -2.84
CA GLY A 94 -1.86 -13.96 -1.59
C GLY A 94 -2.74 -12.89 -0.92
N CYS A 95 -2.25 -11.67 -0.82
CA CYS A 95 -3.02 -10.55 -0.25
C CYS A 95 -4.23 -10.19 -1.12
N HIS A 96 -4.07 -10.19 -2.44
CA HIS A 96 -5.16 -9.93 -3.38
C HIS A 96 -6.28 -10.99 -3.28
N GLY A 97 -5.93 -12.27 -3.21
CA GLY A 97 -6.90 -13.35 -3.02
C GLY A 97 -7.66 -13.25 -1.68
N MET A 98 -7.01 -12.75 -0.62
CA MET A 98 -7.70 -12.45 0.64
C MET A 98 -8.73 -11.33 0.47
N LEU A 99 -8.38 -10.27 -0.26
CA LEU A 99 -9.29 -9.16 -0.53
C LEU A 99 -10.50 -9.61 -1.34
N GLU A 100 -10.30 -10.35 -2.42
CA GLU A 100 -11.38 -10.87 -3.27
C GLU A 100 -12.37 -11.72 -2.47
N SER A 101 -11.87 -12.64 -1.62
CA SER A 101 -12.69 -13.47 -0.77
C SER A 101 -13.56 -12.65 0.19
N GLN A 102 -12.99 -11.67 0.88
CA GLN A 102 -13.73 -10.84 1.84
C GLN A 102 -14.73 -9.91 1.16
N THR A 103 -14.40 -9.40 -0.03
CA THR A 103 -15.31 -8.55 -0.81
C THR A 103 -16.52 -9.34 -1.33
N PHE A 104 -16.29 -10.59 -1.74
CA PHE A 104 -17.38 -11.49 -2.16
C PHE A 104 -18.35 -11.76 -1.02
N ASP A 105 -17.83 -12.11 0.15
CA ASP A 105 -18.63 -12.34 1.36
C ASP A 105 -19.45 -11.09 1.72
N MET A 106 -18.83 -9.92 1.71
CA MET A 106 -19.49 -8.65 2.02
C MET A 106 -20.70 -8.39 1.12
N ASN A 107 -20.56 -8.61 -0.19
CA ASN A 107 -21.65 -8.40 -1.14
C ASN A 107 -22.82 -9.35 -0.89
N GLN A 108 -22.56 -10.62 -0.55
CA GLN A 108 -23.62 -11.59 -0.21
C GLN A 108 -24.39 -11.16 1.05
N TYR A 109 -23.68 -10.79 2.12
CA TYR A 109 -24.33 -10.35 3.36
C TYR A 109 -25.12 -9.05 3.16
N ARG A 110 -24.66 -8.15 2.29
CA ARG A 110 -25.38 -6.91 1.97
C ARG A 110 -26.72 -7.19 1.28
N LEU A 111 -26.76 -8.10 0.33
CA LEU A 111 -27.99 -8.52 -0.34
C LEU A 111 -28.96 -9.19 0.65
N GLN A 112 -28.46 -10.07 1.49
CA GLN A 112 -29.27 -10.73 2.52
C GLN A 112 -29.87 -9.71 3.51
N LYS A 113 -29.07 -8.72 3.94
CA LYS A 113 -29.56 -7.64 4.81
C LYS A 113 -30.70 -6.86 4.16
N GLU A 114 -30.56 -6.46 2.89
CA GLU A 114 -31.59 -5.71 2.17
C GLU A 114 -32.92 -6.49 2.09
N GLU A 115 -32.86 -7.80 1.92
CA GLU A 115 -34.04 -8.65 1.88
C GLU A 115 -34.73 -8.72 3.25
N LEU A 116 -33.95 -8.96 4.31
CA LEU A 116 -34.47 -9.01 5.69
C LEU A 116 -35.01 -7.65 6.16
N GLU A 117 -34.41 -6.54 5.76
CA GLU A 117 -34.95 -5.21 6.05
C GLU A 117 -36.36 -5.02 5.46
N ARG A 118 -36.56 -5.44 4.20
CA ARG A 118 -37.89 -5.37 3.57
C ARG A 118 -38.92 -6.24 4.32
N GLU A 119 -38.51 -7.44 4.73
CA GLU A 119 -39.38 -8.32 5.50
C GLU A 119 -39.70 -7.74 6.89
N ALA A 120 -38.71 -7.15 7.57
CA ALA A 120 -38.92 -6.55 8.89
C ALA A 120 -39.91 -5.36 8.83
N PHE A 121 -39.82 -4.52 7.80
CA PHE A 121 -40.82 -3.46 7.60
C PHE A 121 -42.23 -3.99 7.34
N ARG A 122 -42.37 -5.12 6.63
CA ARG A 122 -43.68 -5.74 6.36
C ARG A 122 -44.32 -6.37 7.61
N ARG A 123 -43.52 -6.73 8.64
CA ARG A 123 -44.00 -7.26 9.91
C ARG A 123 -44.73 -6.20 10.76
N ASP A 124 -44.36 -4.93 10.62
CA ASP A 124 -45.02 -3.83 11.34
C ASP A 124 -46.16 -3.24 10.51
N PRO A 125 -47.45 -3.48 10.91
CA PRO A 125 -48.60 -2.99 10.16
C PRO A 125 -48.68 -1.47 10.04
N GLU A 126 -48.03 -0.74 10.99
CA GLU A 126 -48.03 0.71 11.00
C GLU A 126 -46.96 1.29 10.02
N LYS A 127 -45.92 0.51 9.70
CA LYS A 127 -44.81 0.92 8.84
C LYS A 127 -44.67 0.09 7.56
N ALA A 128 -45.51 -0.93 7.38
CA ALA A 128 -45.45 -1.80 6.19
C ALA A 128 -45.50 -1.02 4.85
N TYR A 129 -46.22 0.11 4.85
CA TYR A 129 -46.28 1.00 3.65
C TYR A 129 -44.95 1.67 3.30
N LEU A 130 -43.94 1.63 4.17
CA LEU A 130 -42.61 2.14 3.89
C LEU A 130 -41.71 1.10 3.20
N ALA A 131 -42.06 -0.20 3.25
CA ALA A 131 -41.24 -1.29 2.73
C ALA A 131 -41.07 -1.25 1.21
N SER A 132 -42.17 -1.03 0.48
CA SER A 132 -42.16 -0.94 -0.96
C SER A 132 -43.21 0.01 -1.52
N LYS A 133 -43.16 0.29 -2.84
CA LYS A 133 -44.19 1.08 -3.52
C LYS A 133 -45.51 0.32 -3.54
N GLU A 134 -45.45 -0.98 -3.80
CA GLU A 134 -46.61 -1.86 -3.86
C GLU A 134 -47.33 -1.99 -2.51
N ASP A 135 -46.59 -2.06 -1.42
CA ASP A 135 -47.17 -2.13 -0.07
C ASP A 135 -47.81 -0.79 0.33
N PHE A 136 -47.27 0.33 -0.13
CA PHE A 136 -47.86 1.66 0.02
C PHE A 136 -49.19 1.78 -0.76
N ASP A 137 -49.19 1.40 -2.02
CA ASP A 137 -50.37 1.50 -2.88
C ASP A 137 -51.49 0.59 -2.36
N LYS A 138 -51.17 -0.63 -1.90
CA LYS A 138 -52.14 -1.52 -1.23
C LYS A 138 -52.77 -0.89 0.02
N LYS A 139 -51.95 -0.28 0.87
CA LYS A 139 -52.44 0.37 2.08
C LYS A 139 -53.32 1.58 1.76
N LEU A 140 -53.01 2.30 0.67
CA LEU A 140 -53.83 3.41 0.18
C LEU A 140 -55.17 2.94 -0.32
N ASP A 141 -55.23 1.82 -1.03
CA ASP A 141 -56.47 1.21 -1.55
C ASP A 141 -57.35 0.65 -0.46
N GLU A 142 -56.79 0.26 0.69
CA GLU A 142 -57.54 -0.17 1.88
C GLU A 142 -58.26 0.96 2.63
N LEU A 143 -57.84 2.21 2.42
CA LEU A 143 -58.37 3.39 3.08
C LEU A 143 -59.61 3.93 2.32
N GLY A 144 -60.65 4.26 3.06
CA GLY A 144 -61.84 4.90 2.51
C GLY A 144 -61.75 6.39 2.35
N TRP A 145 -62.86 7.04 2.09
CA TRP A 145 -62.96 8.50 1.93
C TRP A 145 -63.50 9.23 3.18
N SER A 146 -63.37 8.63 4.36
CA SER A 146 -63.75 9.30 5.59
C SER A 146 -62.75 10.39 5.97
N PRO A 147 -63.16 11.45 6.74
CA PRO A 147 -62.22 12.48 7.19
C PRO A 147 -61.05 11.94 7.99
N LYS A 148 -61.22 10.78 8.68
CA LYS A 148 -60.14 10.08 9.39
C LYS A 148 -59.18 9.40 8.43
N ASP A 149 -59.70 8.77 7.38
CA ASP A 149 -58.86 8.10 6.34
C ASP A 149 -58.06 9.09 5.55
N LEU A 150 -58.66 10.25 5.19
CA LEU A 150 -57.94 11.33 4.52
C LEU A 150 -56.78 11.91 5.36
N LYS A 151 -56.98 12.00 6.69
CA LYS A 151 -55.90 12.43 7.59
C LYS A 151 -54.78 11.36 7.61
N THR A 152 -55.13 10.08 7.68
CA THR A 152 -54.17 8.97 7.68
C THR A 152 -53.39 8.93 6.37
N MET A 153 -54.07 9.09 5.20
CA MET A 153 -53.40 9.21 3.92
C MET A 153 -52.38 10.36 3.89
N ALA A 154 -52.77 11.53 4.38
CA ALA A 154 -51.86 12.69 4.40
C ALA A 154 -50.63 12.43 5.28
N VAL A 155 -50.76 11.78 6.45
CA VAL A 155 -49.67 11.40 7.31
C VAL A 155 -48.77 10.39 6.62
N MET A 156 -49.34 9.34 5.98
CA MET A 156 -48.56 8.33 5.24
C MET A 156 -47.74 8.94 4.09
N TYR A 157 -48.29 9.92 3.35
CA TYR A 157 -47.54 10.60 2.31
C TYR A 157 -46.39 11.44 2.88
N ILE A 158 -46.62 12.13 4.00
CA ILE A 158 -45.59 12.92 4.67
C ILE A 158 -44.47 12.02 5.19
N ASP A 159 -44.80 10.97 5.93
CA ASP A 159 -43.86 10.02 6.51
C ASP A 159 -43.03 9.31 5.43
N ARG A 160 -43.68 8.90 4.33
CA ARG A 160 -42.99 8.28 3.21
C ARG A 160 -42.05 9.27 2.51
N THR A 161 -42.48 10.51 2.32
CA THR A 161 -41.65 11.54 1.71
C THR A 161 -40.43 11.83 2.58
N GLU A 162 -40.61 11.97 3.89
CA GLU A 162 -39.56 12.18 4.86
C GLU A 162 -38.57 10.97 4.88
N TYR A 163 -39.10 9.74 4.94
CA TYR A 163 -38.31 8.54 4.90
C TYR A 163 -37.47 8.43 3.62
N ASN A 164 -38.12 8.61 2.44
CA ASN A 164 -37.44 8.55 1.16
C ASN A 164 -36.39 9.63 1.01
N MET A 165 -36.66 10.84 1.49
CA MET A 165 -35.71 11.95 1.48
C MET A 165 -34.49 11.63 2.36
N LYS A 166 -34.72 11.20 3.59
CA LYS A 166 -33.64 10.79 4.50
C LYS A 166 -32.81 9.64 3.92
N ARG A 167 -33.48 8.65 3.32
CA ARG A 167 -32.85 7.51 2.65
C ARG A 167 -32.02 7.97 1.45
N SER A 168 -32.57 8.83 0.58
CA SER A 168 -31.87 9.32 -0.61
C SER A 168 -30.64 10.14 -0.28
N ILE A 169 -30.73 11.04 0.70
CA ILE A 169 -29.58 11.85 1.17
C ILE A 169 -28.48 10.92 1.71
N ARG A 170 -28.86 9.90 2.49
CA ARG A 170 -27.92 8.95 3.07
C ARG A 170 -27.24 8.09 2.02
N LEU A 171 -27.99 7.55 1.06
CA LEU A 171 -27.44 6.76 -0.04
C LEU A 171 -26.49 7.60 -0.91
N TRP A 172 -26.87 8.85 -1.21
CA TRP A 172 -25.99 9.76 -1.94
C TRP A 172 -24.68 10.03 -1.19
N PHE A 173 -24.76 10.24 0.13
CA PHE A 173 -23.56 10.45 0.95
C PHE A 173 -22.69 9.19 1.02
N GLN A 174 -23.31 8.03 1.11
CA GLN A 174 -22.62 6.73 1.07
C GLN A 174 -21.92 6.52 -0.29
N GLU A 175 -22.60 6.74 -1.41
CA GLU A 175 -22.02 6.66 -2.75
C GLU A 175 -20.83 7.61 -2.92
N LEU A 176 -20.93 8.83 -2.40
CA LEU A 176 -19.83 9.79 -2.41
C LEU A 176 -18.62 9.29 -1.61
N LEU A 177 -18.84 8.74 -0.42
CA LEU A 177 -17.76 8.20 0.41
C LEU A 177 -17.15 6.94 -0.21
N GLU A 178 -17.93 6.07 -0.82
CA GLU A 178 -17.43 4.91 -1.56
C GLU A 178 -16.53 5.35 -2.73
N LEU A 179 -16.93 6.37 -3.46
CA LEU A 179 -16.12 6.97 -4.53
C LEU A 179 -14.79 7.54 -3.99
N LEU A 180 -14.85 8.26 -2.86
CA LEU A 180 -13.65 8.81 -2.22
C LEU A 180 -12.73 7.71 -1.70
N PHE A 181 -13.28 6.64 -1.15
CA PHE A 181 -12.51 5.47 -0.70
C PHE A 181 -11.77 4.79 -1.86
N GLN A 182 -12.46 4.52 -2.97
CA GLN A 182 -11.86 3.96 -4.18
C GLN A 182 -10.81 4.91 -4.79
N SER A 183 -11.09 6.22 -4.77
CA SER A 183 -10.15 7.23 -5.22
C SER A 183 -8.87 7.27 -4.36
N ALA A 184 -8.98 7.12 -3.04
CA ALA A 184 -7.84 7.06 -2.14
C ALA A 184 -6.94 5.84 -2.44
N ALA A 185 -7.54 4.67 -2.72
CA ALA A 185 -6.81 3.48 -3.15
C ALA A 185 -6.05 3.72 -4.46
N LEU A 186 -6.73 4.31 -5.46
CA LEU A 186 -6.14 4.62 -6.76
C LEU A 186 -5.00 5.64 -6.66
N VAL A 187 -5.12 6.65 -5.80
CA VAL A 187 -4.05 7.64 -5.56
C VAL A 187 -2.79 6.95 -5.05
N ILE A 188 -2.92 6.06 -4.07
CA ILE A 188 -1.78 5.31 -3.53
C ILE A 188 -1.15 4.42 -4.60
N ASP A 189 -1.94 3.71 -5.42
CA ASP A 189 -1.41 2.86 -6.48
C ASP A 189 -0.73 3.67 -7.60
N THR A 190 -1.28 4.83 -7.95
CA THR A 190 -0.67 5.76 -8.91
C THR A 190 0.69 6.27 -8.42
N ILE A 191 0.76 6.74 -7.18
CA ILE A 191 2.02 7.22 -6.57
C ILE A 191 3.04 6.09 -6.48
N ARG A 192 2.61 4.89 -6.08
CA ARG A 192 3.43 3.67 -6.06
C ARG A 192 4.03 3.38 -7.43
N THR A 193 3.18 3.34 -8.46
CA THR A 193 3.61 3.05 -9.84
C THR A 193 4.63 4.08 -10.33
N PHE A 194 4.37 5.37 -10.10
CA PHE A 194 5.33 6.43 -10.42
C PHE A 194 6.69 6.23 -9.72
N PHE A 195 6.69 5.92 -8.43
CA PHE A 195 7.95 5.69 -7.69
C PHE A 195 8.67 4.43 -8.17
N LEU A 196 7.96 3.35 -8.49
CA LEU A 196 8.57 2.14 -9.04
C LEU A 196 9.20 2.41 -10.41
N ILE A 197 8.52 3.15 -11.29
CA ILE A 197 9.06 3.57 -12.59
C ILE A 197 10.34 4.40 -12.38
N ALA A 198 10.28 5.43 -11.53
CA ALA A 198 11.44 6.30 -11.27
C ALA A 198 12.64 5.52 -10.71
N LEU A 199 12.40 4.61 -9.73
CA LEU A 199 13.44 3.76 -9.16
C LEU A 199 13.99 2.77 -10.19
N SER A 200 13.14 2.20 -11.05
CA SER A 200 13.57 1.27 -12.09
C SER A 200 14.45 1.97 -13.14
N ILE A 201 14.06 3.14 -13.59
CA ILE A 201 14.81 3.91 -14.59
C ILE A 201 16.15 4.42 -14.02
N LEU A 202 16.17 4.93 -12.79
CA LEU A 202 17.36 5.47 -12.13
C LEU A 202 18.20 4.40 -11.41
N GLY A 203 17.67 3.18 -11.29
CA GLY A 203 18.34 2.07 -10.61
C GLY A 203 19.75 1.78 -11.10
N PRO A 204 20.00 1.64 -12.41
CA PRO A 204 21.35 1.41 -12.95
C PRO A 204 22.37 2.45 -12.50
N ILE A 205 21.96 3.72 -12.39
CA ILE A 205 22.83 4.82 -11.92
C ILE A 205 23.14 4.64 -10.42
N ALA A 206 22.14 4.29 -9.60
CA ALA A 206 22.35 4.03 -8.18
C ALA A 206 23.32 2.86 -7.95
N PHE A 207 23.23 1.81 -8.77
CA PHE A 207 24.16 0.68 -8.76
C PHE A 207 25.56 1.14 -9.19
N ALA A 208 25.68 1.94 -10.25
CA ALA A 208 26.96 2.46 -10.71
C ALA A 208 27.67 3.31 -9.65
N LEU A 209 26.93 4.18 -8.96
CA LEU A 209 27.46 4.98 -7.86
C LEU A 209 27.93 4.11 -6.68
N SER A 210 27.29 2.98 -6.41
CA SER A 210 27.69 2.09 -5.32
C SER A 210 29.06 1.43 -5.51
N VAL A 211 29.65 1.51 -6.70
CA VAL A 211 31.00 1.03 -6.97
C VAL A 211 32.06 1.90 -6.27
N TYR A 212 31.77 3.21 -6.13
CA TYR A 212 32.72 4.15 -5.52
C TYR A 212 32.77 3.97 -4.00
N ASP A 213 33.99 4.10 -3.45
CA ASP A 213 34.17 4.09 -1.99
C ASP A 213 33.41 5.26 -1.34
N GLY A 214 32.69 4.97 -0.26
CA GLY A 214 31.80 5.92 0.43
C GLY A 214 30.34 5.86 -0.04
N PHE A 215 30.03 5.39 -1.26
CA PHE A 215 28.68 5.26 -1.79
C PHE A 215 28.12 3.83 -1.74
N GLN A 216 28.79 2.94 -1.03
CA GLN A 216 28.44 1.51 -0.98
C GLN A 216 27.03 1.24 -0.45
N SER A 217 26.53 2.09 0.48
CA SER A 217 25.19 1.99 1.05
C SER A 217 24.08 2.33 0.05
N THR A 218 24.39 3.02 -1.06
CA THR A 218 23.40 3.41 -2.08
C THR A 218 22.68 2.21 -2.68
N LEU A 219 23.40 1.11 -2.93
CA LEU A 219 22.82 -0.14 -3.41
C LEU A 219 21.76 -0.69 -2.43
N THR A 220 22.13 -0.85 -1.16
CA THR A 220 21.23 -1.38 -0.13
C THR A 220 20.03 -0.47 0.09
N GLN A 221 20.25 0.85 0.10
CA GLN A 221 19.17 1.83 0.23
C GLN A 221 18.22 1.79 -0.96
N TRP A 222 18.72 1.63 -2.17
CA TRP A 222 17.89 1.51 -3.37
C TRP A 222 17.02 0.25 -3.31
N ILE A 223 17.61 -0.91 -3.01
CA ILE A 223 16.88 -2.19 -2.88
C ILE A 223 15.80 -2.06 -1.80
N THR A 224 16.15 -1.52 -0.64
CA THR A 224 15.22 -1.33 0.48
C THR A 224 14.04 -0.45 0.08
N ARG A 225 14.28 0.66 -0.62
CA ARG A 225 13.23 1.56 -1.09
C ARG A 225 12.35 0.90 -2.14
N TYR A 226 12.94 0.20 -3.09
CA TYR A 226 12.19 -0.51 -4.13
C TYR A 226 11.24 -1.54 -3.51
N ILE A 227 11.73 -2.39 -2.61
CA ILE A 227 10.91 -3.39 -1.92
C ILE A 227 9.84 -2.72 -1.06
N SER A 228 10.18 -1.64 -0.33
CA SER A 228 9.21 -0.91 0.50
C SER A 228 8.03 -0.38 -0.33
N ILE A 229 8.31 0.23 -1.48
CA ILE A 229 7.27 0.77 -2.36
C ILE A 229 6.51 -0.36 -3.06
N TYR A 230 7.18 -1.44 -3.44
CA TYR A 230 6.53 -2.61 -4.01
C TYR A 230 5.49 -3.21 -3.05
N MET A 231 5.79 -3.22 -1.75
CA MET A 231 4.92 -3.72 -0.67
C MET A 231 3.69 -2.84 -0.39
N TRP A 232 3.58 -1.64 -0.99
CA TRP A 232 2.38 -0.82 -0.80
C TRP A 232 1.11 -1.52 -1.28
N LEU A 233 1.18 -2.24 -2.40
CA LEU A 233 0.02 -2.95 -2.94
C LEU A 233 -0.47 -4.06 -2.00
N PRO A 234 0.35 -5.05 -1.59
CA PRO A 234 -0.12 -6.07 -0.66
C PRO A 234 -0.57 -5.50 0.70
N VAL A 235 0.04 -4.41 1.20
CA VAL A 235 -0.42 -3.74 2.42
C VAL A 235 -1.78 -3.06 2.21
N SER A 236 -2.01 -2.47 1.04
CA SER A 236 -3.30 -1.91 0.62
C SER A 236 -4.39 -2.98 0.58
N ASP A 237 -4.10 -4.12 -0.05
CA ASP A 237 -5.04 -5.25 -0.17
C ASP A 237 -5.39 -5.83 1.21
N LEU A 238 -4.39 -6.00 2.09
CA LEU A 238 -4.61 -6.43 3.46
C LEU A 238 -5.47 -5.43 4.25
N PHE A 239 -5.20 -4.14 4.12
CA PHE A 239 -5.98 -3.11 4.78
C PHE A 239 -7.44 -3.13 4.32
N SER A 240 -7.68 -3.22 3.01
CA SER A 240 -9.02 -3.35 2.43
C SER A 240 -9.72 -4.62 2.86
N SER A 241 -8.99 -5.75 2.93
CA SER A 241 -9.51 -7.03 3.41
C SER A 241 -9.97 -6.95 4.87
N VAL A 242 -9.19 -6.30 5.74
CA VAL A 242 -9.57 -6.08 7.15
C VAL A 242 -10.84 -5.21 7.25
N LEU A 243 -10.93 -4.13 6.46
CA LEU A 243 -12.13 -3.29 6.44
C LEU A 243 -13.36 -4.05 5.95
N ALA A 244 -13.22 -4.83 4.86
CA ALA A 244 -14.31 -5.67 4.35
C ALA A 244 -14.75 -6.68 5.41
N ARG A 245 -13.82 -7.31 6.13
CA ARG A 245 -14.15 -8.24 7.22
C ARG A 245 -14.91 -7.58 8.37
N ILE A 246 -14.52 -6.36 8.76
CA ILE A 246 -15.25 -5.60 9.78
C ILE A 246 -16.67 -5.32 9.29
N GLN A 247 -16.85 -4.94 8.03
CA GLN A 247 -18.17 -4.70 7.45
C GLN A 247 -19.03 -5.97 7.43
N VAL A 248 -18.46 -7.13 7.09
CA VAL A 248 -19.15 -8.43 7.18
C VAL A 248 -19.63 -8.72 8.61
N LEU A 249 -18.77 -8.53 9.60
CA LEU A 249 -19.12 -8.74 11.00
C LEU A 249 -20.26 -7.83 11.47
N MET A 250 -20.29 -6.59 10.97
CA MET A 250 -21.39 -5.65 11.27
C MET A 250 -22.68 -6.07 10.59
N LEU A 251 -22.63 -6.44 9.30
CA LEU A 251 -23.77 -6.93 8.56
C LEU A 251 -24.37 -8.19 9.23
N THR A 252 -23.52 -9.10 9.70
CA THR A 252 -23.96 -10.30 10.43
C THR A 252 -24.71 -9.93 11.71
N ARG A 253 -24.21 -8.96 12.47
CA ARG A 253 -24.92 -8.47 13.68
C ARG A 253 -26.26 -7.82 13.35
N ASP A 254 -26.33 -7.04 12.28
CA ASP A 254 -27.59 -6.43 11.84
C ASP A 254 -28.59 -7.50 11.43
N ILE A 255 -28.15 -8.55 10.71
CA ILE A 255 -28.96 -9.69 10.30
C ILE A 255 -29.48 -10.46 11.54
N GLU A 256 -28.62 -10.72 12.52
CA GLU A 256 -29.02 -11.36 13.79
C GLU A 256 -30.05 -10.53 14.55
N ALA A 257 -29.88 -9.20 14.62
CA ALA A 257 -30.82 -8.30 15.25
C ALA A 257 -32.20 -8.32 14.54
N MET A 258 -32.22 -8.42 13.20
CA MET A 258 -33.47 -8.51 12.41
C MET A 258 -34.20 -9.82 12.60
N SER A 259 -33.56 -10.84 13.19
CA SER A 259 -34.23 -12.10 13.58
C SER A 259 -35.16 -11.92 14.78
N ASP A 260 -35.01 -10.84 15.56
CA ASP A 260 -35.95 -10.46 16.62
C ASP A 260 -37.19 -9.82 15.98
N PRO A 261 -38.40 -10.39 16.22
CA PRO A 261 -39.66 -9.85 15.67
C PRO A 261 -39.98 -8.43 16.11
N THR A 262 -39.41 -7.97 17.21
CA THR A 262 -39.66 -6.62 17.79
C THR A 262 -38.67 -5.59 17.26
N PHE A 263 -37.61 -6.01 16.57
CA PHE A 263 -36.61 -5.13 16.03
C PHE A 263 -37.12 -4.44 14.77
N ILE A 264 -37.17 -3.12 14.79
CA ILE A 264 -37.48 -2.28 13.63
C ILE A 264 -36.14 -1.74 13.12
N PRO A 265 -35.75 -2.05 11.86
CA PRO A 265 -34.51 -1.56 11.31
C PRO A 265 -34.49 -0.02 11.36
N ASP A 266 -33.52 0.54 12.08
CA ASP A 266 -33.15 1.91 11.88
C ASP A 266 -32.30 1.96 10.62
N SER A 267 -32.77 2.66 9.60
CA SER A 267 -32.09 2.81 8.32
C SER A 267 -30.74 3.53 8.45
N SER A 268 -30.15 3.61 9.65
CA SER A 268 -28.89 4.29 9.91
C SER A 268 -27.68 3.40 9.60
N ASN A 269 -27.19 3.46 8.36
CA ASN A 269 -25.87 2.92 8.00
C ASN A 269 -24.72 3.76 8.55
N THR A 270 -24.92 4.44 9.70
CA THR A 270 -23.95 5.38 10.28
C THR A 270 -22.61 4.73 10.54
N VAL A 271 -22.60 3.50 11.01
CA VAL A 271 -21.36 2.78 11.32
C VAL A 271 -20.59 2.44 10.03
N TYR A 272 -21.28 2.05 8.98
CA TYR A 272 -20.67 1.83 7.67
C TYR A 272 -19.99 3.10 7.13
N ILE A 273 -20.67 4.24 7.24
CA ILE A 273 -20.13 5.56 6.86
C ILE A 273 -18.85 5.88 7.64
N ILE A 274 -18.83 5.62 8.94
CA ILE A 274 -17.64 5.82 9.78
C ILE A 274 -16.48 4.96 9.29
N PHE A 275 -16.72 3.70 8.93
CA PHE A 275 -15.66 2.81 8.42
C PHE A 275 -15.16 3.24 7.05
N LEU A 276 -15.98 3.80 6.18
CA LEU A 276 -15.51 4.39 4.92
C LEU A 276 -14.56 5.57 5.18
N ILE A 277 -14.91 6.43 6.13
CA ILE A 277 -14.06 7.55 6.52
C ILE A 277 -12.72 7.06 7.10
N ILE A 278 -12.76 6.08 8.01
CA ILE A 278 -11.55 5.45 8.56
C ILE A 278 -10.71 4.82 7.43
N GLY A 279 -11.36 4.19 6.46
CA GLY A 279 -10.72 3.60 5.30
C GLY A 279 -9.98 4.64 4.45
N ILE A 280 -10.61 5.77 4.15
CA ILE A 280 -9.99 6.86 3.39
C ILE A 280 -8.71 7.35 4.08
N PHE A 281 -8.77 7.65 5.38
CA PHE A 281 -7.59 8.09 6.13
C PHE A 281 -6.54 6.98 6.27
N GLY A 282 -6.99 5.74 6.43
CA GLY A 282 -6.12 4.57 6.57
C GLY A 282 -5.24 4.33 5.34
N TYR A 283 -5.74 4.58 4.13
CA TYR A 283 -4.94 4.45 2.92
C TYR A 283 -3.68 5.33 2.93
N PHE A 284 -3.75 6.53 3.49
CA PHE A 284 -2.57 7.40 3.60
C PHE A 284 -1.52 6.91 4.60
N THR A 285 -1.83 5.92 5.43
CA THR A 285 -0.85 5.29 6.34
C THR A 285 -0.08 4.15 5.70
N ILE A 286 -0.52 3.62 4.54
CA ILE A 286 0.07 2.48 3.84
C ILE A 286 1.57 2.64 3.59
N PRO A 287 2.08 3.79 3.10
CA PRO A 287 3.51 3.99 2.90
C PRO A 287 4.32 3.83 4.18
N THR A 288 3.77 4.30 5.30
CA THR A 288 4.42 4.23 6.62
C THR A 288 4.46 2.79 7.13
N VAL A 289 3.34 2.07 7.06
CA VAL A 289 3.25 0.66 7.49
C VAL A 289 4.15 -0.21 6.65
N SER A 290 4.16 -0.04 5.33
CA SER A 290 5.03 -0.77 4.43
C SER A 290 6.51 -0.56 4.74
N ASN A 291 6.89 0.67 5.08
CA ASN A 291 8.26 0.99 5.49
C ASN A 291 8.64 0.33 6.83
N TRP A 292 7.72 0.23 7.80
CA TRP A 292 7.96 -0.48 9.05
C TRP A 292 8.27 -1.95 8.85
N ILE A 293 7.54 -2.63 7.95
CA ILE A 293 7.76 -4.05 7.64
C ILE A 293 9.19 -4.29 7.16
N ILE A 294 9.70 -3.42 6.30
CA ILE A 294 11.04 -3.55 5.72
C ILE A 294 12.12 -3.15 6.73
N ILE A 295 11.93 -2.09 7.50
CA ILE A 295 12.89 -1.66 8.53
C ILE A 295 12.97 -2.68 9.67
N ALA A 296 11.85 -3.25 10.10
CA ALA A 296 11.81 -4.29 11.12
C ALA A 296 12.53 -5.58 10.66
N GLY A 297 12.57 -5.84 9.36
CA GLY A 297 13.25 -6.99 8.75
C GLY A 297 14.79 -6.97 8.81
N GLY A 298 15.41 -6.00 9.47
CA GLY A 298 16.86 -6.05 9.80
C GLY A 298 17.79 -5.20 8.93
N VAL A 299 17.29 -4.52 7.88
CA VAL A 299 18.15 -3.66 7.02
C VAL A 299 18.72 -2.48 7.83
N SER A 300 17.98 -1.97 8.81
CA SER A 300 18.49 -0.91 9.71
C SER A 300 19.59 -1.41 10.67
N GLN A 301 19.54 -2.69 11.06
CA GLN A 301 20.59 -3.30 11.89
C GLN A 301 21.86 -3.57 11.08
N ALA A 302 21.73 -4.04 9.82
CA ALA A 302 22.87 -4.25 8.94
C ALA A 302 23.62 -2.91 8.65
N ASN A 303 22.89 -1.82 8.39
CA ASN A 303 23.49 -0.49 8.22
C ASN A 303 24.11 0.05 9.53
N ARG A 304 23.51 -0.21 10.69
CA ARG A 304 24.11 0.14 11.99
C ARG A 304 25.35 -0.70 12.30
N ALA A 305 25.32 -2.01 12.01
CA ALA A 305 26.48 -2.89 12.18
C ALA A 305 27.63 -2.49 11.25
N MET A 306 27.36 -2.16 9.99
CA MET A 306 28.39 -1.67 9.05
C MET A 306 28.97 -0.32 9.49
N ASN A 307 28.12 0.64 9.93
CA ASN A 307 28.61 1.92 10.44
C ASN A 307 29.38 1.78 11.76
N GLN A 308 28.97 0.89 12.66
CA GLN A 308 29.70 0.61 13.90
C GLN A 308 31.02 -0.10 13.65
N THR A 309 31.10 -0.98 12.64
CA THR A 309 32.35 -1.63 12.25
C THR A 309 33.29 -0.62 11.60
N ALA A 310 32.79 0.26 10.75
CA ALA A 310 33.58 1.34 10.15
C ALA A 310 34.10 2.33 11.19
N THR A 311 33.29 2.70 12.19
CA THR A 311 33.71 3.59 13.30
C THR A 311 34.69 2.89 14.24
N LYS A 312 34.53 1.60 14.52
CA LYS A 312 35.48 0.82 15.32
C LYS A 312 36.86 0.69 14.64
N ILE A 313 36.88 0.43 13.31
CA ILE A 313 38.11 0.38 12.53
C ILE A 313 38.79 1.76 12.48
N GLY A 314 38.00 2.84 12.28
CA GLY A 314 38.50 4.21 12.31
C GLY A 314 39.11 4.61 13.66
N ASN A 315 38.49 4.20 14.78
CA ASN A 315 39.00 4.49 16.11
C ASN A 315 40.22 3.63 16.49
N VAL A 316 40.34 2.38 16.03
CA VAL A 316 41.51 1.53 16.25
C VAL A 316 42.72 2.05 15.46
N THR A 317 42.54 2.54 14.24
CA THR A 317 43.62 3.17 13.46
C THR A 317 44.05 4.52 14.02
N ALA A 318 43.12 5.32 14.56
CA ALA A 318 43.43 6.59 15.23
C ALA A 318 44.16 6.37 16.57
N ALA A 319 43.72 5.36 17.35
CA ALA A 319 44.41 5.00 18.64
C ALA A 319 45.80 4.40 18.40
N GLY A 320 45.97 3.59 17.33
CA GLY A 320 47.28 3.04 16.97
C GLY A 320 48.27 4.11 16.50
N ALA A 321 47.79 5.11 15.68
CA ALA A 321 48.61 6.23 15.26
C ALA A 321 48.97 7.16 16.44
N GLY A 322 48.05 7.43 17.39
CA GLY A 322 48.29 8.24 18.56
C GLY A 322 49.29 7.62 19.55
N ALA A 323 49.24 6.28 19.72
CA ALA A 323 50.19 5.56 20.58
C ALA A 323 51.62 5.50 19.98
N ALA A 324 51.75 5.45 18.66
CA ALA A 324 53.07 5.50 18.00
C ALA A 324 53.72 6.87 18.10
N VAL A 325 52.95 7.96 17.97
CA VAL A 325 53.48 9.35 18.09
C VAL A 325 53.80 9.70 19.55
N GLY A 326 52.99 9.25 20.54
CA GLY A 326 53.23 9.46 21.96
C GLY A 326 54.49 8.77 22.48
N ASN A 327 54.86 7.58 21.97
CA ASN A 327 56.07 6.87 22.32
C ASN A 327 57.36 7.47 21.75
N ILE A 328 57.28 8.17 20.62
CA ILE A 328 58.41 8.86 20.03
C ILE A 328 58.69 10.17 20.76
N ALA A 329 57.69 10.94 21.13
CA ALA A 329 57.81 12.18 21.88
C ALA A 329 58.38 11.95 23.33
N GLY A 330 58.01 10.86 23.98
CA GLY A 330 58.51 10.50 25.32
C GLY A 330 60.00 10.05 25.35
N ARG A 331 60.61 9.70 24.23
CA ARG A 331 62.02 9.34 24.11
C ARG A 331 62.95 10.48 23.79
N ILE A 332 62.45 11.63 23.39
CA ILE A 332 63.25 12.84 23.01
C ILE A 332 63.41 13.78 24.21
N ILE A 333 62.69 13.58 25.33
CA ILE A 333 62.70 14.44 26.54
C ILE A 333 63.36 13.73 27.75
N LYS A 334 64.23 12.76 27.49
CA LYS A 334 65.10 12.21 28.57
C LYS A 334 66.55 12.35 28.24
#